data_13d7c7e4c396d6a5269f741a47fb298a
#
_entry.id   13d7c7e4c396d6a5269f741a47fb298a
#
_cell.length_a   1.000
_cell.length_b   1.000
_cell.length_c   1.000
_cell.angle_alpha   90.00
_cell.angle_beta   90.00
_cell.angle_gamma   90.00
#
_symmetry.space_group_name_H-M   'P 1'
#
loop_
_entity.id
_entity.type
_entity.pdbx_description
1 polymer ?
#
loop_
_entity_poly.entity_id
_entity_poly.type
_entity_poly.pdbx_seq_one_letter_code
_entity_poly.pdbx_strand_id
1 'polypeptide(L)'
;FLGFNSGPLMRMAYGHVVPQDITWMKQEMDKVGKDKPVILVTHYPMQDGDVDNWYDVTDAVRPYNIRTFIGGHYHRNRFLSYDGIPGILTRSNLRDKNGSSGYSIFDITPDSIITYEQRIDEPMKRWTALSLTKSYYNRTGKAVKYPSFSVNKEYPQVKIGWQVQTGVGIYCSPALWKGRVYVGDDLGFLTCYTLKEGRKLWSFQSGKRIVGTPAATDGIVVFGSADHNIYGLDAVTGKERWRVTVAQPVLGAVTIEKGIAYIGGSDSTFRAIRIKNGKVVWTYTGIKGYIETKPLVEGDKVIFGAWDNTLYALNKSNGKELWKWTGGLTRMHFSPAAVWPVAAHGKVFITDPQRAMTAISLKTGKTVWRTFQSMVRETIGLSANKNQIYSKTMNDSVVCLSLIHI
;
A
#
# COMPACT_ATOMS: atom_id res chain seq x y z
N PHE A 1 18.86 16.65 12.84
CA PHE A 1 18.41 15.44 12.15
C PHE A 1 16.89 15.44 12.07
N LEU A 2 16.33 15.08 10.92
CA LEU A 2 14.92 14.89 10.70
C LEU A 2 14.69 13.55 10.00
N GLY A 3 14.03 12.62 10.68
CA GLY A 3 13.68 11.30 10.15
C GLY A 3 12.23 11.25 9.69
N PHE A 4 11.97 10.60 8.57
CA PHE A 4 10.62 10.41 8.04
C PHE A 4 10.47 9.06 7.34
N ASN A 5 9.23 8.59 7.21
CA ASN A 5 8.92 7.34 6.55
C ASN A 5 8.92 7.51 5.03
N SER A 6 9.68 6.67 4.35
CA SER A 6 9.69 6.55 2.89
C SER A 6 9.41 5.13 2.42
N GLY A 7 8.97 4.26 3.33
CA GLY A 7 8.66 2.86 3.02
C GLY A 7 7.49 2.73 2.05
N PRO A 8 7.35 1.55 1.42
CA PRO A 8 6.24 1.31 0.53
C PRO A 8 4.93 1.37 1.31
N LEU A 9 3.94 1.97 0.69
CA LEU A 9 2.57 1.80 1.10
C LEU A 9 2.15 0.34 0.87
N MET A 10 1.12 -0.09 1.56
CA MET A 10 0.59 -1.44 1.40
C MET A 10 0.45 -1.82 -0.08
N ARG A 11 0.97 -3.00 -0.44
CA ARG A 11 0.93 -3.58 -1.80
C ARG A 11 1.80 -2.89 -2.85
N MET A 12 2.56 -1.87 -2.50
CA MET A 12 3.47 -1.20 -3.44
C MET A 12 4.87 -1.77 -3.34
N ALA A 13 5.59 -1.77 -4.46
CA ALA A 13 7.01 -2.15 -4.52
C ALA A 13 7.93 -0.95 -4.30
N TYR A 14 7.45 0.24 -4.65
CA TYR A 14 8.16 1.51 -4.49
C TYR A 14 7.87 2.14 -3.15
N GLY A 15 8.83 2.90 -2.64
CA GLY A 15 8.62 3.79 -1.52
C GLY A 15 7.64 4.91 -1.87
N HIS A 16 7.02 5.48 -0.85
CA HIS A 16 6.15 6.65 -0.98
C HIS A 16 6.25 7.50 0.29
N VAL A 17 6.30 8.81 0.14
CA VAL A 17 6.23 9.73 1.26
C VAL A 17 4.84 10.37 1.28
N VAL A 18 4.06 10.04 2.31
CA VAL A 18 2.68 10.52 2.38
C VAL A 18 2.60 12.05 2.50
N PRO A 19 1.58 12.69 1.94
CA PRO A 19 1.48 14.16 1.91
C PRO A 19 1.56 14.81 3.28
N GLN A 20 1.01 14.19 4.32
CA GLN A 20 1.09 14.69 5.69
C GLN A 20 2.52 14.68 6.25
N ASP A 21 3.36 13.70 5.89
CA ASP A 21 4.75 13.66 6.30
C ASP A 21 5.57 14.75 5.60
N ILE A 22 5.30 15.02 4.32
CA ILE A 22 5.90 16.15 3.58
C ILE A 22 5.52 17.48 4.24
N THR A 23 4.25 17.63 4.59
CA THR A 23 3.75 18.84 5.28
C THR A 23 4.41 19.00 6.64
N TRP A 24 4.48 17.92 7.42
CA TRP A 24 5.14 17.90 8.72
C TRP A 24 6.64 18.24 8.61
N MET A 25 7.37 17.65 7.67
CA MET A 25 8.79 17.98 7.43
C MET A 25 8.99 19.46 7.19
N LYS A 26 8.15 20.08 6.34
CA LYS A 26 8.23 21.52 6.07
C LYS A 26 8.01 22.33 7.35
N GLN A 27 7.00 21.99 8.12
CA GLN A 27 6.70 22.68 9.40
C GLN A 27 7.86 22.59 10.39
N GLU A 28 8.50 21.42 10.52
CA GLU A 28 9.66 21.25 11.39
C GLU A 28 10.88 22.04 10.89
N MET A 29 11.13 22.06 9.59
CA MET A 29 12.22 22.83 9.01
C MET A 29 11.97 24.35 9.08
N ASP A 30 10.73 24.80 8.97
CA ASP A 30 10.36 26.21 9.14
C ASP A 30 10.62 26.68 10.58
N LYS A 31 10.37 25.86 11.61
CA LYS A 31 10.65 26.18 13.02
C LYS A 31 12.14 26.44 13.28
N VAL A 32 13.03 25.69 12.61
CA VAL A 32 14.49 25.82 12.77
C VAL A 32 15.12 26.87 11.85
N GLY A 33 14.40 27.30 10.81
CA GLY A 33 14.82 28.29 9.84
C GLY A 33 15.58 27.68 8.64
N LYS A 34 15.49 28.40 7.50
CA LYS A 34 15.98 27.91 6.20
C LYS A 34 17.49 27.74 6.12
N ASP A 35 18.25 28.45 6.94
CA ASP A 35 19.72 28.45 6.87
C ASP A 35 20.37 27.42 7.80
N LYS A 36 19.63 26.91 8.77
CA LYS A 36 20.16 25.90 9.67
C LYS A 36 20.45 24.59 8.91
N PRO A 37 21.65 24.00 9.07
CA PRO A 37 21.98 22.75 8.39
C PRO A 37 21.09 21.61 8.90
N VAL A 38 20.49 20.88 7.96
CA VAL A 38 19.60 19.74 8.22
C VAL A 38 20.14 18.50 7.55
N ILE A 39 20.18 17.39 8.28
CA ILE A 39 20.42 16.05 7.78
C ILE A 39 19.09 15.29 7.81
N LEU A 40 18.66 14.80 6.65
CA LEU A 40 17.44 14.02 6.50
C LEU A 40 17.76 12.52 6.60
N VAL A 41 16.93 11.78 7.30
CA VAL A 41 17.11 10.32 7.49
C VAL A 41 15.86 9.60 6.99
N THR A 42 16.08 8.66 6.07
CA THR A 42 14.99 7.90 5.43
C THR A 42 15.48 6.49 5.09
N HIS A 43 14.60 5.56 4.73
CA HIS A 43 15.03 4.22 4.32
C HIS A 43 15.31 4.15 2.82
N TYR A 44 14.35 4.59 1.99
CA TYR A 44 14.48 4.52 0.52
C TYR A 44 15.29 5.69 -0.03
N PRO A 45 16.10 5.45 -1.09
CA PRO A 45 16.71 6.54 -1.88
C PRO A 45 15.64 7.46 -2.46
N MET A 46 15.86 8.78 -2.38
CA MET A 46 14.89 9.77 -2.82
C MET A 46 15.02 10.06 -4.32
N GLN A 47 14.78 9.06 -5.14
CA GLN A 47 14.94 9.12 -6.60
C GLN A 47 13.93 8.27 -7.35
N ASP A 48 13.87 8.49 -8.67
CA ASP A 48 13.09 7.68 -9.60
C ASP A 48 13.47 6.19 -9.52
N GLY A 49 12.45 5.32 -9.57
CA GLY A 49 12.63 3.88 -9.42
C GLY A 49 12.69 3.37 -7.98
N ASP A 50 12.82 4.24 -6.97
CA ASP A 50 12.83 3.88 -5.56
C ASP A 50 11.64 4.46 -4.79
N VAL A 51 11.32 5.74 -4.99
CA VAL A 51 10.17 6.44 -4.37
C VAL A 51 9.34 7.09 -5.47
N ASP A 52 8.07 6.77 -5.55
CA ASP A 52 7.20 7.20 -6.65
C ASP A 52 6.95 8.71 -6.68
N ASN A 53 6.92 9.36 -5.53
CA ASN A 53 6.76 10.82 -5.40
C ASN A 53 8.04 11.53 -4.90
N TRP A 54 9.20 11.02 -5.25
CA TRP A 54 10.50 11.58 -4.85
C TRP A 54 10.63 13.07 -5.16
N TYR A 55 10.05 13.52 -6.27
CA TYR A 55 10.07 14.91 -6.71
C TYR A 55 9.29 15.85 -5.78
N ASP A 56 8.19 15.42 -5.20
CA ASP A 56 7.43 16.21 -4.20
C ASP A 56 8.28 16.45 -2.95
N VAL A 57 9.05 15.45 -2.54
CA VAL A 57 9.96 15.55 -1.38
C VAL A 57 11.13 16.44 -1.68
N THR A 58 11.83 16.24 -2.80
CA THR A 58 12.99 17.05 -3.17
C THR A 58 12.63 18.51 -3.37
N ASP A 59 11.47 18.81 -3.94
CA ASP A 59 10.96 20.18 -4.05
C ASP A 59 10.60 20.80 -2.69
N ALA A 60 9.95 20.03 -1.84
CA ALA A 60 9.56 20.50 -0.51
C ALA A 60 10.75 20.87 0.37
N VAL A 61 11.87 20.13 0.26
CA VAL A 61 13.08 20.36 1.08
C VAL A 61 14.09 21.31 0.44
N ARG A 62 14.03 21.55 -0.86
CA ARG A 62 14.98 22.37 -1.61
C ARG A 62 15.21 23.78 -1.05
N PRO A 63 14.21 24.53 -0.56
CA PRO A 63 14.44 25.87 0.00
C PRO A 63 15.29 25.89 1.28
N TYR A 64 15.49 24.73 1.92
CA TYR A 64 16.22 24.62 3.19
C TYR A 64 17.67 24.20 2.97
N ASN A 65 18.48 24.34 4.02
CA ASN A 65 19.90 24.01 3.99
C ASN A 65 20.13 22.53 4.24
N ILE A 66 19.70 21.66 3.30
CA ILE A 66 19.86 20.22 3.41
C ILE A 66 21.31 19.83 3.10
N ARG A 67 21.97 19.17 4.04
CA ARG A 67 23.36 18.73 3.87
C ARG A 67 23.46 17.39 3.21
N THR A 68 22.59 16.45 3.60
CA THR A 68 22.51 15.12 2.99
C THR A 68 21.23 14.41 3.37
N PHE A 69 20.86 13.43 2.56
CA PHE A 69 19.98 12.33 2.97
C PHE A 69 20.84 11.14 3.41
N ILE A 70 20.54 10.53 4.55
CA ILE A 70 21.11 9.27 4.98
C ILE A 70 20.04 8.19 4.85
N GLY A 71 20.34 7.09 4.16
CA GLY A 71 19.40 6.03 3.88
C GLY A 71 20.01 4.62 3.81
N GLY A 72 19.20 3.66 3.40
CA GLY A 72 19.57 2.26 3.26
C GLY A 72 19.05 1.63 1.97
N HIS A 73 18.19 0.62 2.07
CA HIS A 73 17.47 -0.08 1.01
C HIS A 73 18.33 -1.00 0.12
N TYR A 74 19.43 -0.51 -0.44
CA TYR A 74 20.26 -1.31 -1.36
C TYR A 74 21.19 -2.31 -0.66
N HIS A 75 21.24 -2.33 0.66
CA HIS A 75 22.09 -3.19 1.46
C HIS A 75 23.59 -3.05 1.15
N ARG A 76 24.01 -1.92 0.61
CA ARG A 76 25.41 -1.59 0.26
C ARG A 76 25.65 -0.09 0.32
N ASN A 77 26.87 0.28 0.58
CA ASN A 77 27.31 1.67 0.59
C ASN A 77 27.22 2.28 -0.80
N ARG A 78 26.56 3.43 -0.91
CA ARG A 78 26.49 4.24 -2.14
C ARG A 78 26.46 5.72 -1.80
N PHE A 79 27.12 6.51 -2.63
CA PHE A 79 26.97 7.95 -2.67
C PHE A 79 26.10 8.32 -3.87
N LEU A 80 25.02 9.04 -3.63
CA LEU A 80 24.02 9.42 -4.63
C LEU A 80 23.83 10.94 -4.64
N SER A 81 23.14 11.42 -5.68
CA SER A 81 22.72 12.82 -5.78
C SER A 81 21.23 12.86 -6.14
N TYR A 82 20.45 13.46 -5.28
CA TYR A 82 19.00 13.65 -5.47
C TYR A 82 18.78 15.08 -5.98
N ASP A 83 18.91 15.24 -7.29
CA ASP A 83 18.80 16.53 -7.97
C ASP A 83 19.75 17.59 -7.35
N GLY A 84 21.01 17.19 -7.14
CA GLY A 84 22.06 17.97 -6.51
C GLY A 84 22.18 17.78 -5.00
N ILE A 85 21.15 17.37 -4.29
CA ILE A 85 21.22 17.12 -2.85
C ILE A 85 21.96 15.80 -2.60
N PRO A 86 23.04 15.79 -1.79
CA PRO A 86 23.81 14.57 -1.55
C PRO A 86 22.99 13.47 -0.84
N GLY A 87 23.23 12.23 -1.20
CA GLY A 87 22.66 11.06 -0.55
C GLY A 87 23.71 10.03 -0.17
N ILE A 88 23.72 9.58 1.07
CA ILE A 88 24.61 8.55 1.60
C ILE A 88 23.77 7.34 1.96
N LEU A 89 23.89 6.27 1.19
CA LEU A 89 23.26 4.99 1.52
C LEU A 89 24.23 4.08 2.25
N THR A 90 23.74 3.41 3.28
CA THR A 90 24.51 2.51 4.11
C THR A 90 24.25 1.06 3.73
N ARG A 91 25.24 0.23 4.00
CA ARG A 91 25.07 -1.21 3.92
C ARG A 91 24.10 -1.71 4.99
N SER A 92 23.54 -2.90 4.75
CA SER A 92 22.78 -3.65 5.73
C SER A 92 23.74 -4.41 6.69
N ASN A 93 23.27 -4.71 7.89
CA ASN A 93 23.92 -5.63 8.81
C ASN A 93 23.72 -7.12 8.43
N LEU A 94 22.95 -7.39 7.37
CA LEU A 94 22.81 -8.74 6.83
C LEU A 94 24.14 -9.23 6.23
N ARG A 95 24.35 -10.53 6.28
CA ARG A 95 25.51 -11.16 5.62
C ARG A 95 25.43 -10.96 4.12
N ASP A 96 26.54 -10.53 3.54
CA ASP A 96 26.70 -10.44 2.08
C ASP A 96 26.99 -11.83 1.46
N LYS A 97 27.28 -11.86 0.15
CA LYS A 97 27.60 -13.09 -0.57
C LYS A 97 28.83 -13.84 0.01
N ASN A 98 29.71 -13.13 0.69
CA ASN A 98 30.93 -13.68 1.32
C ASN A 98 30.71 -14.05 2.78
N GLY A 99 29.48 -13.97 3.28
CA GLY A 99 29.15 -14.26 4.68
C GLY A 99 29.49 -13.15 5.66
N SER A 100 30.01 -11.99 5.19
CA SER A 100 30.38 -10.87 6.04
C SER A 100 29.22 -9.94 6.31
N SER A 101 28.96 -9.63 7.56
CA SER A 101 28.05 -8.58 8.01
C SER A 101 28.81 -7.34 8.49
N GLY A 102 28.08 -6.24 8.77
CA GLY A 102 28.70 -5.03 9.27
C GLY A 102 27.72 -3.85 9.32
N TYR A 103 28.22 -2.69 9.65
CA TYR A 103 27.45 -1.46 9.83
C TYR A 103 28.25 -0.25 9.37
N SER A 104 27.59 0.91 9.29
CA SER A 104 28.23 2.18 8.97
C SER A 104 28.30 3.06 10.21
N ILE A 105 29.42 3.78 10.35
CA ILE A 105 29.64 4.77 11.40
C ILE A 105 29.74 6.13 10.71
N PHE A 106 29.05 7.12 11.27
CA PHE A 106 29.11 8.52 10.83
C PHE A 106 29.81 9.34 11.89
N ASP A 107 30.94 9.92 11.53
CA ASP A 107 31.62 10.94 12.31
C ASP A 107 31.21 12.31 11.75
N ILE A 108 30.48 13.08 12.56
CA ILE A 108 29.87 14.35 12.13
C ILE A 108 30.48 15.47 12.95
N THR A 109 31.22 16.32 12.25
CA THR A 109 31.81 17.54 12.77
C THR A 109 31.04 18.76 12.26
N PRO A 110 31.31 19.99 12.72
CA PRO A 110 30.73 21.20 12.14
C PRO A 110 30.98 21.34 10.62
N ASP A 111 32.10 20.81 10.12
CA ASP A 111 32.56 21.03 8.76
C ASP A 111 32.39 19.82 7.82
N SER A 112 32.18 18.63 8.36
CA SER A 112 32.17 17.42 7.54
C SER A 112 31.34 16.28 8.14
N ILE A 113 30.91 15.38 7.26
CA ILE A 113 30.46 14.02 7.60
C ILE A 113 31.49 13.06 7.03
N ILE A 114 32.10 12.26 7.87
CA ILE A 114 32.99 11.17 7.46
C ILE A 114 32.26 9.86 7.73
N THR A 115 32.18 9.00 6.72
CA THR A 115 31.49 7.73 6.85
C THR A 115 32.47 6.57 6.77
N TYR A 116 32.38 5.68 7.72
CA TYR A 116 33.18 4.47 7.82
C TYR A 116 32.30 3.23 7.66
N GLU A 117 32.88 2.18 7.13
CA GLU A 117 32.32 0.84 7.13
C GLU A 117 33.09 -0.02 8.13
N GLN A 118 32.38 -0.64 9.06
CA GLN A 118 32.90 -1.67 9.94
C GLN A 118 32.32 -3.00 9.55
N ARG A 119 33.14 -3.92 9.09
CA ARG A 119 32.78 -5.33 8.88
C ARG A 119 33.24 -6.18 10.04
N ILE A 120 32.59 -7.30 10.26
CA ILE A 120 33.03 -8.30 11.24
C ILE A 120 34.42 -8.80 10.79
N ASP A 121 35.35 -8.88 11.73
CA ASP A 121 36.72 -9.39 11.54
C ASP A 121 37.57 -8.58 10.52
N GLU A 122 37.17 -7.36 10.16
CA GLU A 122 37.92 -6.45 9.32
C GLU A 122 38.21 -5.14 10.04
N PRO A 123 39.34 -4.46 9.76
CA PRO A 123 39.57 -3.11 10.27
C PRO A 123 38.54 -2.13 9.69
N MET A 124 38.14 -1.14 10.49
CA MET A 124 37.27 -0.08 10.06
C MET A 124 37.85 0.68 8.87
N LYS A 125 37.06 0.88 7.81
CA LYS A 125 37.48 1.54 6.58
C LYS A 125 36.66 2.80 6.34
N ARG A 126 37.33 3.94 6.12
CA ARG A 126 36.68 5.15 5.58
C ARG A 126 36.25 4.86 4.14
N TRP A 127 34.99 5.14 3.78
CA TRP A 127 34.55 4.94 2.42
C TRP A 127 34.05 6.22 1.74
N THR A 128 33.55 7.21 2.48
CA THR A 128 33.19 8.52 1.93
C THR A 128 33.31 9.64 2.94
N ALA A 129 33.37 10.87 2.43
CA ALA A 129 33.27 12.09 3.22
C ALA A 129 32.51 13.17 2.45
N LEU A 130 31.75 13.98 3.18
CA LEU A 130 30.97 15.09 2.66
C LEU A 130 31.30 16.34 3.45
N SER A 131 31.63 17.44 2.76
CA SER A 131 31.78 18.75 3.39
C SER A 131 30.42 19.31 3.78
N LEU A 132 30.29 19.80 5.00
CA LEU A 132 29.09 20.49 5.48
C LEU A 132 29.14 22.02 5.25
N THR A 133 30.27 22.54 4.80
CA THR A 133 30.44 23.97 4.47
C THR A 133 30.13 24.26 3.01
N LYS A 134 30.24 23.27 2.13
CA LYS A 134 29.97 23.41 0.70
C LYS A 134 28.47 23.36 0.39
N SER A 135 27.98 24.22 -0.50
CA SER A 135 26.67 24.12 -1.11
C SER A 135 26.69 23.15 -2.31
N TYR A 136 25.80 22.20 -2.37
CA TYR A 136 25.75 21.17 -3.43
C TYR A 136 24.62 21.39 -4.43
N TYR A 137 23.64 22.22 -4.12
CA TYR A 137 22.47 22.46 -4.95
C TYR A 137 21.98 23.90 -4.82
N ASN A 138 21.21 24.35 -5.82
CA ASN A 138 20.58 25.66 -5.78
C ASN A 138 19.26 25.59 -4.98
N ARG A 139 19.20 26.33 -3.87
CA ARG A 139 18.04 26.38 -2.97
C ARG A 139 16.86 27.19 -3.52
N THR A 140 17.12 28.08 -4.48
CA THR A 140 16.11 28.94 -5.12
C THR A 140 15.62 28.37 -6.45
N GLY A 141 16.27 27.32 -6.95
CA GLY A 141 15.90 26.63 -8.18
C GLY A 141 14.70 25.70 -8.00
N LYS A 142 14.08 25.32 -9.11
CA LYS A 142 13.18 24.17 -9.16
C LYS A 142 13.98 22.89 -9.36
N ALA A 143 13.39 21.75 -9.02
CA ALA A 143 13.96 20.44 -9.37
C ALA A 143 14.21 20.35 -10.88
N VAL A 144 15.33 19.74 -11.26
CA VAL A 144 15.75 19.63 -12.66
C VAL A 144 15.08 18.44 -13.33
N LYS A 145 14.70 17.41 -12.55
CA LYS A 145 14.06 16.20 -13.06
C LYS A 145 12.66 16.06 -12.47
N TYR A 146 11.70 15.91 -13.36
CA TYR A 146 10.32 15.54 -13.04
C TYR A 146 9.90 14.34 -13.88
N PRO A 147 8.99 13.49 -13.42
CA PRO A 147 8.37 12.47 -14.25
C PRO A 147 7.68 13.12 -15.45
N SER A 148 7.73 12.45 -16.60
CA SER A 148 6.96 12.90 -17.76
C SER A 148 5.49 12.50 -17.58
N PHE A 149 4.61 13.49 -17.56
CA PHE A 149 3.16 13.28 -17.58
C PHE A 149 2.58 13.48 -18.98
N SER A 150 3.40 13.35 -20.04
CA SER A 150 2.99 13.59 -21.44
C SER A 150 1.86 12.67 -21.89
N VAL A 151 1.75 11.46 -21.33
CA VAL A 151 0.66 10.52 -21.59
C VAL A 151 -0.73 11.13 -21.34
N ASN A 152 -0.85 12.08 -20.40
CA ASN A 152 -2.11 12.78 -20.15
C ASN A 152 -2.59 13.61 -21.35
N LYS A 153 -1.69 13.95 -22.28
CA LYS A 153 -2.03 14.68 -23.54
C LYS A 153 -2.49 13.75 -24.66
N GLU A 154 -2.20 12.46 -24.55
CA GLU A 154 -2.57 11.45 -25.55
C GLU A 154 -4.07 11.06 -25.45
N TYR A 155 -4.68 11.36 -24.31
CA TYR A 155 -6.08 11.02 -24.03
C TYR A 155 -6.94 12.26 -23.73
N PRO A 156 -7.06 13.22 -24.65
CA PRO A 156 -7.75 14.50 -24.40
C PRO A 156 -9.25 14.34 -24.15
N GLN A 157 -9.84 13.20 -24.51
CA GLN A 157 -11.23 12.82 -24.21
C GLN A 157 -11.46 12.49 -22.73
N VAL A 158 -10.40 12.12 -21.98
CA VAL A 158 -10.48 11.85 -20.54
C VAL A 158 -10.42 13.19 -19.80
N LYS A 159 -11.54 13.58 -19.22
CA LYS A 159 -11.67 14.85 -18.48
C LYS A 159 -11.86 14.57 -17.00
N ILE A 160 -11.23 15.38 -16.17
CA ILE A 160 -11.46 15.38 -14.72
C ILE A 160 -12.86 15.97 -14.50
N GLY A 161 -13.78 15.15 -13.96
CA GLY A 161 -15.10 15.62 -13.57
C GLY A 161 -15.06 16.52 -12.33
N TRP A 162 -14.32 16.08 -11.33
CA TRP A 162 -14.02 16.83 -10.11
C TRP A 162 -12.78 16.25 -9.42
N GLN A 163 -12.18 17.04 -8.56
CA GLN A 163 -11.00 16.66 -7.77
C GLN A 163 -11.10 17.23 -6.36
N VAL A 164 -10.72 16.45 -5.35
CA VAL A 164 -10.62 16.89 -3.97
C VAL A 164 -9.20 16.66 -3.48
N GLN A 165 -8.53 17.72 -3.06
CA GLN A 165 -7.22 17.64 -2.42
C GLN A 165 -7.42 17.45 -0.91
N THR A 166 -7.09 16.27 -0.40
CA THR A 166 -7.25 15.92 1.02
C THR A 166 -6.05 16.32 1.88
N GLY A 167 -4.87 16.39 1.28
CA GLY A 167 -3.60 16.59 2.00
C GLY A 167 -3.16 15.39 2.85
N VAL A 168 -3.83 14.25 2.69
CA VAL A 168 -3.62 13.02 3.48
C VAL A 168 -3.57 11.82 2.56
N GLY A 169 -2.77 10.80 2.92
CA GLY A 169 -2.66 9.55 2.16
C GLY A 169 -3.99 8.77 2.13
N ILE A 170 -4.33 8.25 0.95
CA ILE A 170 -5.50 7.39 0.73
C ILE A 170 -5.02 6.06 0.18
N TYR A 171 -5.31 4.96 0.88
CA TYR A 171 -4.88 3.60 0.51
C TYR A 171 -6.04 2.72 0.03
N CYS A 172 -7.27 3.06 0.38
CA CYS A 172 -8.45 2.31 0.00
C CYS A 172 -8.96 2.72 -1.39
N SER A 173 -9.65 1.81 -2.07
CA SER A 173 -10.50 2.18 -3.19
C SER A 173 -11.78 2.83 -2.66
N PRO A 174 -12.39 3.77 -3.41
CA PRO A 174 -13.67 4.34 -2.99
C PRO A 174 -14.80 3.30 -3.09
N ALA A 175 -15.75 3.36 -2.15
CA ALA A 175 -17.02 2.65 -2.27
C ALA A 175 -18.12 3.57 -2.82
N LEU A 176 -19.03 3.00 -3.58
CA LEU A 176 -20.14 3.74 -4.20
C LEU A 176 -21.48 3.19 -3.74
N TRP A 177 -22.40 4.10 -3.40
CA TRP A 177 -23.79 3.75 -3.14
C TRP A 177 -24.72 4.95 -3.34
N LYS A 178 -25.75 4.78 -4.17
CA LYS A 178 -26.81 5.78 -4.42
C LYS A 178 -26.30 7.23 -4.56
N GLY A 179 -25.38 7.44 -5.49
CA GLY A 179 -24.83 8.78 -5.80
C GLY A 179 -23.88 9.34 -4.75
N ARG A 180 -23.34 8.48 -3.86
CA ARG A 180 -22.35 8.81 -2.84
C ARG A 180 -21.07 8.04 -3.05
N VAL A 181 -19.96 8.66 -2.68
CA VAL A 181 -18.60 8.09 -2.69
C VAL A 181 -18.07 8.12 -1.26
N TYR A 182 -17.60 6.98 -0.77
CA TYR A 182 -17.04 6.84 0.58
C TYR A 182 -15.56 6.52 0.46
N VAL A 183 -14.71 7.30 1.14
CA VAL A 183 -13.24 7.18 1.07
C VAL A 183 -12.68 7.23 2.48
N GLY A 184 -11.88 6.23 2.83
CA GLY A 184 -11.09 6.20 4.07
C GLY A 184 -9.71 6.82 3.87
N ASP A 185 -9.12 7.39 4.91
CA ASP A 185 -7.80 8.01 4.85
C ASP A 185 -6.86 7.57 6.00
N ASP A 186 -5.61 8.03 5.91
CA ASP A 186 -4.53 7.67 6.84
C ASP A 186 -4.67 8.32 8.24
N LEU A 187 -5.48 9.35 8.39
CA LEU A 187 -5.82 9.95 9.68
C LEU A 187 -7.06 9.33 10.31
N GLY A 188 -7.69 8.35 9.66
CA GLY A 188 -8.83 7.61 10.19
C GLY A 188 -10.17 8.25 9.87
N PHE A 189 -10.25 9.19 8.94
CA PHE A 189 -11.53 9.71 8.50
C PHE A 189 -12.13 8.81 7.40
N LEU A 190 -13.39 8.40 7.59
CA LEU A 190 -14.24 7.98 6.49
C LEU A 190 -15.06 9.18 6.05
N THR A 191 -14.80 9.66 4.84
CA THR A 191 -15.48 10.84 4.28
C THR A 191 -16.42 10.44 3.15
N CYS A 192 -17.63 11.01 3.15
CA CYS A 192 -18.62 10.83 2.11
C CYS A 192 -18.72 12.09 1.23
N TYR A 193 -18.68 11.87 -0.08
CA TYR A 193 -18.83 12.90 -1.10
C TYR A 193 -20.01 12.60 -2.02
N THR A 194 -20.55 13.64 -2.69
CA THR A 194 -21.47 13.42 -3.82
C THR A 194 -20.69 12.86 -5.01
N LEU A 195 -21.26 11.86 -5.70
CA LEU A 195 -20.63 11.26 -6.88
C LEU A 195 -20.52 12.26 -8.05
N LYS A 196 -21.51 13.15 -8.20
CA LYS A 196 -21.59 14.06 -9.35
C LYS A 196 -20.63 15.24 -9.25
N GLU A 197 -20.44 15.80 -8.04
CA GLU A 197 -19.73 17.09 -7.85
C GLU A 197 -18.54 17.00 -6.89
N GLY A 198 -18.30 15.86 -6.22
CA GLY A 198 -17.24 15.74 -5.21
C GLY A 198 -17.48 16.60 -3.96
N ARG A 199 -18.70 17.07 -3.73
CA ARG A 199 -19.03 17.88 -2.55
C ARG A 199 -19.08 16.99 -1.30
N LYS A 200 -18.34 17.38 -0.27
CA LYS A 200 -18.34 16.68 1.03
C LYS A 200 -19.72 16.76 1.68
N LEU A 201 -20.25 15.62 2.06
CA LEU A 201 -21.52 15.48 2.76
C LEU A 201 -21.36 15.35 4.27
N TRP A 202 -20.48 14.45 4.68
CA TRP A 202 -20.13 14.21 6.08
C TRP A 202 -18.75 13.54 6.20
N SER A 203 -18.23 13.50 7.41
CA SER A 203 -17.01 12.77 7.76
C SER A 203 -17.18 12.16 9.13
N PHE A 204 -16.72 10.93 9.31
CA PHE A 204 -16.63 10.20 10.57
C PHE A 204 -15.17 9.93 10.87
N GLN A 205 -14.74 10.16 12.11
CA GLN A 205 -13.38 9.87 12.52
C GLN A 205 -13.34 8.60 13.38
N SER A 206 -12.62 7.57 12.93
CA SER A 206 -12.19 6.42 13.73
C SER A 206 -10.92 6.78 14.52
N GLY A 207 -10.49 5.89 15.43
CA GLY A 207 -9.32 6.16 16.28
C GLY A 207 -7.97 6.10 15.54
N LYS A 208 -7.89 5.44 14.38
CA LYS A 208 -6.67 5.27 13.57
C LYS A 208 -7.02 5.12 12.09
N ARG A 209 -5.98 5.02 11.25
CA ARG A 209 -6.07 4.91 9.78
C ARG A 209 -7.09 3.89 9.26
N ILE A 210 -7.70 4.23 8.14
CA ILE A 210 -8.60 3.35 7.37
C ILE A 210 -7.88 2.97 6.08
N VAL A 211 -7.41 1.73 6.01
CA VAL A 211 -6.64 1.19 4.89
C VAL A 211 -7.49 0.31 3.99
N GLY A 212 -8.36 -0.50 4.59
CA GLY A 212 -9.26 -1.40 3.88
C GLY A 212 -10.35 -0.65 3.11
N THR A 213 -10.65 -1.12 1.91
CA THR A 213 -11.74 -0.56 1.11
C THR A 213 -13.09 -0.77 1.81
N PRO A 214 -13.87 0.29 2.04
CA PRO A 214 -15.22 0.18 2.60
C PRO A 214 -16.19 -0.50 1.62
N ALA A 215 -17.35 -0.90 2.11
CA ALA A 215 -18.47 -1.33 1.27
C ALA A 215 -19.77 -0.71 1.78
N ALA A 216 -20.67 -0.32 0.85
CA ALA A 216 -21.92 0.32 1.21
C ALA A 216 -23.10 -0.32 0.46
N THR A 217 -24.15 -0.66 1.20
CA THR A 217 -25.44 -1.14 0.68
C THR A 217 -26.52 -0.95 1.73
N ASP A 218 -27.79 -0.96 1.33
CA ASP A 218 -28.96 -0.94 2.22
C ASP A 218 -28.91 0.15 3.31
N GLY A 219 -28.33 1.32 2.97
CA GLY A 219 -28.22 2.46 3.88
C GLY A 219 -27.13 2.32 4.95
N ILE A 220 -26.26 1.33 4.85
CA ILE A 220 -25.13 1.10 5.76
C ILE A 220 -23.82 1.12 4.98
N VAL A 221 -22.81 1.82 5.48
CA VAL A 221 -21.41 1.68 5.05
C VAL A 221 -20.62 0.95 6.14
N VAL A 222 -19.88 -0.09 5.72
CA VAL A 222 -19.06 -0.93 6.62
C VAL A 222 -17.59 -0.78 6.24
N PHE A 223 -16.72 -0.64 7.23
CA PHE A 223 -15.26 -0.57 7.04
C PHE A 223 -14.52 -1.06 8.28
N GLY A 224 -13.26 -1.46 8.09
CA GLY A 224 -12.31 -1.75 9.16
C GLY A 224 -11.37 -0.56 9.41
N SER A 225 -10.90 -0.42 10.64
CA SER A 225 -9.91 0.58 11.03
C SER A 225 -8.74 -0.06 11.80
N ALA A 226 -7.58 0.58 11.73
CA ALA A 226 -6.41 0.18 12.50
C ALA A 226 -6.56 0.40 14.02
N ASP A 227 -7.66 0.98 14.47
CA ASP A 227 -8.04 1.14 15.88
C ASP A 227 -8.70 -0.10 16.48
N HIS A 228 -8.62 -1.23 15.81
CA HIS A 228 -9.17 -2.53 16.23
C HIS A 228 -10.71 -2.60 16.19
N ASN A 229 -11.35 -1.79 15.35
CA ASN A 229 -12.81 -1.84 15.20
C ASN A 229 -13.23 -2.06 13.75
N ILE A 230 -14.35 -2.74 13.60
CA ILE A 230 -15.16 -2.80 12.38
C ILE A 230 -16.39 -1.94 12.64
N TYR A 231 -16.64 -0.96 11.80
CA TYR A 231 -17.71 0.00 11.94
C TYR A 231 -18.81 -0.22 10.92
N GLY A 232 -20.06 0.01 11.37
CA GLY A 232 -21.19 0.19 10.50
C GLY A 232 -21.83 1.55 10.75
N LEU A 233 -21.79 2.43 9.75
CA LEU A 233 -22.37 3.75 9.82
C LEU A 233 -23.62 3.84 8.96
N ASP A 234 -24.52 4.76 9.32
CA ASP A 234 -25.57 5.21 8.43
C ASP A 234 -24.95 5.86 7.18
N ALA A 235 -25.21 5.31 6.02
CA ALA A 235 -24.59 5.74 4.77
C ALA A 235 -25.02 7.16 4.34
N VAL A 236 -26.15 7.67 4.84
CA VAL A 236 -26.66 9.00 4.50
C VAL A 236 -26.13 10.06 5.45
N THR A 237 -26.07 9.78 6.73
CA THR A 237 -25.76 10.75 7.79
C THR A 237 -24.36 10.63 8.38
N GLY A 238 -23.65 9.49 8.16
CA GLY A 238 -22.36 9.20 8.78
C GLY A 238 -22.43 8.85 10.27
N LYS A 239 -23.62 8.77 10.87
CA LYS A 239 -23.77 8.39 12.28
C LYS A 239 -23.46 6.91 12.48
N GLU A 240 -22.67 6.61 13.52
CA GLU A 240 -22.40 5.23 13.92
C GLU A 240 -23.69 4.51 14.32
N ARG A 241 -23.90 3.35 13.75
CA ARG A 241 -24.99 2.44 14.10
C ARG A 241 -24.50 1.30 14.98
N TRP A 242 -23.30 0.81 14.71
CA TRP A 242 -22.69 -0.25 15.50
C TRP A 242 -21.18 -0.30 15.25
N ARG A 243 -20.46 -0.92 16.18
CA ARG A 243 -19.06 -1.34 16.02
C ARG A 243 -18.86 -2.75 16.57
N VAL A 244 -17.85 -3.42 16.03
CA VAL A 244 -17.35 -4.70 16.53
C VAL A 244 -15.86 -4.53 16.84
N THR A 245 -15.51 -4.62 18.13
CA THR A 245 -14.11 -4.54 18.57
C THR A 245 -13.46 -5.90 18.44
N VAL A 246 -12.22 -5.92 17.93
CA VAL A 246 -11.43 -7.11 17.66
C VAL A 246 -10.04 -6.99 18.27
N ALA A 247 -9.28 -8.09 18.30
CA ALA A 247 -8.00 -8.13 19.03
C ALA A 247 -6.87 -7.34 18.35
N GLN A 248 -6.89 -7.18 17.03
CA GLN A 248 -5.81 -6.55 16.26
C GLN A 248 -6.39 -5.59 15.19
N PRO A 249 -5.58 -4.73 14.55
CA PRO A 249 -6.02 -3.86 13.47
C PRO A 249 -6.83 -4.57 12.39
N VAL A 250 -7.79 -3.85 11.78
CA VAL A 250 -8.59 -4.36 10.68
C VAL A 250 -8.21 -3.60 9.40
N LEU A 251 -7.36 -4.22 8.61
CA LEU A 251 -6.81 -3.63 7.37
C LEU A 251 -7.46 -4.22 6.11
N GLY A 252 -8.24 -5.28 6.26
CA GLY A 252 -8.93 -5.96 5.16
C GLY A 252 -10.05 -5.12 4.55
N ALA A 253 -10.25 -5.28 3.24
CA ALA A 253 -11.39 -4.70 2.55
C ALA A 253 -12.68 -5.48 2.86
N VAL A 254 -13.82 -4.81 2.74
CA VAL A 254 -15.14 -5.39 3.01
C VAL A 254 -15.81 -5.82 1.71
N THR A 255 -16.45 -6.98 1.73
CA THR A 255 -17.44 -7.37 0.72
C THR A 255 -18.79 -7.60 1.39
N ILE A 256 -19.86 -7.03 0.84
CA ILE A 256 -21.22 -7.23 1.35
C ILE A 256 -22.05 -8.00 0.33
N GLU A 257 -22.71 -9.05 0.77
CA GLU A 257 -23.72 -9.77 -0.02
C GLU A 257 -24.93 -10.10 0.85
N LYS A 258 -26.13 -9.78 0.35
CA LYS A 258 -27.43 -10.09 1.00
C LYS A 258 -27.47 -9.73 2.48
N GLY A 259 -26.98 -8.52 2.84
CA GLY A 259 -27.01 -8.01 4.19
C GLY A 259 -25.95 -8.58 5.14
N ILE A 260 -24.98 -9.35 4.63
CA ILE A 260 -23.83 -9.87 5.38
C ILE A 260 -22.55 -9.24 4.85
N ALA A 261 -21.75 -8.65 5.73
CA ALA A 261 -20.41 -8.19 5.48
C ALA A 261 -19.39 -9.29 5.80
N TYR A 262 -18.45 -9.51 4.86
CA TYR A 262 -17.35 -10.45 4.99
C TYR A 262 -16.06 -9.66 5.08
N ILE A 263 -15.28 -9.86 6.15
CA ILE A 263 -14.06 -9.10 6.42
C ILE A 263 -13.04 -9.90 7.21
N GLY A 264 -11.78 -9.76 6.87
CA GLY A 264 -10.64 -10.30 7.61
C GLY A 264 -9.93 -9.24 8.43
N GLY A 265 -9.25 -9.66 9.49
CA GLY A 265 -8.44 -8.78 10.35
C GLY A 265 -7.00 -9.25 10.50
N SER A 266 -6.18 -8.40 11.12
CA SER A 266 -4.79 -8.76 11.49
C SER A 266 -4.72 -9.73 12.67
N ASP A 267 -5.83 -10.01 13.31
CA ASP A 267 -5.99 -11.03 14.36
C ASP A 267 -6.17 -12.44 13.82
N SER A 268 -5.80 -12.67 12.57
CA SER A 268 -5.91 -13.97 11.88
C SER A 268 -7.33 -14.55 11.90
N THR A 269 -8.32 -13.68 11.96
CA THR A 269 -9.75 -14.08 12.02
C THR A 269 -10.52 -13.49 10.86
N PHE A 270 -11.30 -14.34 10.20
CA PHE A 270 -12.25 -13.93 9.17
C PHE A 270 -13.68 -13.98 9.72
N ARG A 271 -14.50 -12.98 9.39
CA ARG A 271 -15.82 -12.78 10.00
C ARG A 271 -16.90 -12.55 8.97
N ALA A 272 -18.09 -13.06 9.25
CA ALA A 272 -19.35 -12.66 8.63
C ALA A 272 -20.19 -11.89 9.64
N ILE A 273 -20.60 -10.68 9.28
CA ILE A 273 -21.28 -9.74 10.17
C ILE A 273 -22.58 -9.28 9.51
N ARG A 274 -23.68 -9.34 10.23
CA ARG A 274 -24.96 -8.79 9.77
C ARG A 274 -24.89 -7.27 9.77
N ILE A 275 -25.01 -6.63 8.60
CA ILE A 275 -24.83 -5.18 8.48
C ILE A 275 -25.87 -4.36 9.22
N LYS A 276 -27.09 -4.88 9.41
CA LYS A 276 -28.19 -4.17 10.07
C LYS A 276 -27.87 -3.80 11.52
N ASN A 277 -27.13 -4.65 12.25
CA ASN A 277 -26.96 -4.52 13.70
C ASN A 277 -25.58 -4.91 14.24
N GLY A 278 -24.60 -5.22 13.37
CA GLY A 278 -23.25 -5.59 13.78
C GLY A 278 -23.13 -7.00 14.39
N LYS A 279 -24.18 -7.81 14.38
CA LYS A 279 -24.11 -9.17 14.95
C LYS A 279 -23.17 -10.04 14.11
N VAL A 280 -22.14 -10.59 14.75
CA VAL A 280 -21.27 -11.60 14.15
C VAL A 280 -22.08 -12.87 13.96
N VAL A 281 -22.20 -13.33 12.71
CA VAL A 281 -22.94 -14.53 12.31
C VAL A 281 -22.08 -15.77 12.52
N TRP A 282 -20.83 -15.69 12.07
CA TRP A 282 -19.82 -16.72 12.29
C TRP A 282 -18.40 -16.12 12.19
N THR A 283 -17.44 -16.85 12.74
CA THR A 283 -16.00 -16.54 12.66
C THR A 283 -15.25 -17.78 12.19
N TYR A 284 -14.12 -17.55 11.51
CA TYR A 284 -13.17 -18.60 11.14
C TYR A 284 -11.76 -18.16 11.59
N THR A 285 -11.10 -19.03 12.38
CA THR A 285 -9.80 -18.75 13.04
C THR A 285 -8.66 -19.65 12.58
N GLY A 286 -8.88 -20.50 11.58
CA GLY A 286 -7.89 -21.44 11.06
C GLY A 286 -6.78 -20.82 10.19
N ILE A 287 -6.51 -19.50 10.33
CA ILE A 287 -5.59 -18.72 9.51
C ILE A 287 -4.32 -18.48 10.30
N LYS A 288 -3.14 -18.60 9.66
CA LYS A 288 -1.84 -18.38 10.30
C LYS A 288 -1.21 -17.02 9.96
N GLY A 289 -1.89 -16.19 9.19
CA GLY A 289 -1.46 -14.85 8.77
C GLY A 289 -2.58 -13.84 8.88
N TYR A 290 -2.26 -12.56 8.75
CA TYR A 290 -3.29 -11.51 8.70
C TYR A 290 -3.91 -11.39 7.30
N ILE A 291 -5.08 -10.74 7.23
CA ILE A 291 -5.90 -10.67 6.03
C ILE A 291 -6.09 -9.21 5.62
N GLU A 292 -5.67 -8.87 4.41
CA GLU A 292 -5.82 -7.53 3.81
C GLU A 292 -6.67 -7.54 2.55
N THR A 293 -6.84 -8.69 1.95
CA THR A 293 -7.55 -8.85 0.68
C THR A 293 -9.01 -8.39 0.75
N LYS A 294 -9.59 -8.10 -0.41
CA LYS A 294 -11.04 -7.99 -0.56
C LYS A 294 -11.61 -9.37 -0.80
N PRO A 295 -12.50 -9.88 0.06
CA PRO A 295 -13.11 -11.19 -0.14
C PRO A 295 -13.95 -11.23 -1.42
N LEU A 296 -13.85 -12.33 -2.15
CA LEU A 296 -14.75 -12.68 -3.25
C LEU A 296 -15.90 -13.50 -2.70
N VAL A 297 -17.14 -13.14 -3.02
CA VAL A 297 -18.31 -13.99 -2.79
C VAL A 297 -18.81 -14.50 -4.13
N GLU A 298 -18.82 -15.83 -4.31
CA GLU A 298 -19.27 -16.49 -5.54
C GLU A 298 -19.99 -17.79 -5.21
N GLY A 299 -21.24 -17.93 -5.66
CA GLY A 299 -22.08 -19.06 -5.32
C GLY A 299 -22.32 -19.21 -3.82
N ASP A 300 -21.97 -20.34 -3.25
CA ASP A 300 -22.04 -20.67 -1.83
C ASP A 300 -20.75 -20.35 -1.06
N LYS A 301 -19.77 -19.74 -1.70
CA LYS A 301 -18.41 -19.55 -1.17
C LYS A 301 -18.08 -18.10 -0.88
N VAL A 302 -17.24 -17.89 0.13
CA VAL A 302 -16.44 -16.68 0.32
C VAL A 302 -14.96 -17.09 0.24
N ILE A 303 -14.19 -16.34 -0.59
CA ILE A 303 -12.81 -16.68 -0.95
C ILE A 303 -11.91 -15.47 -0.66
N PHE A 304 -10.81 -15.70 0.04
CA PHE A 304 -9.85 -14.64 0.42
C PHE A 304 -8.44 -15.21 0.58
N GLY A 305 -7.45 -14.37 0.38
CA GLY A 305 -6.04 -14.68 0.63
C GLY A 305 -5.59 -14.18 2.00
N ALA A 306 -4.58 -14.83 2.58
CA ALA A 306 -3.95 -14.41 3.82
C ALA A 306 -2.42 -14.43 3.71
N TRP A 307 -1.72 -13.75 4.61
CA TRP A 307 -0.26 -13.65 4.63
C TRP A 307 0.46 -14.91 5.12
N ASP A 308 -0.21 -16.04 5.09
CA ASP A 308 0.33 -17.38 5.31
C ASP A 308 0.48 -18.20 4.00
N ASN A 309 0.56 -17.54 2.86
CA ASN A 309 0.63 -18.12 1.52
C ASN A 309 -0.62 -18.91 1.08
N THR A 310 -1.75 -18.71 1.76
CA THR A 310 -2.94 -19.51 1.53
C THR A 310 -4.09 -18.69 0.97
N LEU A 311 -4.76 -19.24 -0.03
CA LEU A 311 -6.09 -18.80 -0.46
C LEU A 311 -7.12 -19.75 0.17
N TYR A 312 -8.05 -19.20 0.89
CA TYR A 312 -9.09 -19.92 1.60
C TYR A 312 -10.43 -19.81 0.87
N ALA A 313 -11.20 -20.88 0.86
CA ALA A 313 -12.61 -20.87 0.49
C ALA A 313 -13.45 -21.45 1.62
N LEU A 314 -14.35 -20.64 2.13
CA LEU A 314 -15.28 -21.03 3.18
C LEU A 314 -16.71 -21.05 2.65
N ASN A 315 -17.55 -21.88 3.24
CA ASN A 315 -19.00 -21.79 3.02
C ASN A 315 -19.50 -20.46 3.60
N LYS A 316 -20.11 -19.62 2.77
CA LYS A 316 -20.51 -18.26 3.16
C LYS A 316 -21.62 -18.22 4.22
N SER A 317 -22.39 -19.29 4.38
CA SER A 317 -23.52 -19.34 5.34
C SER A 317 -23.09 -19.69 6.77
N ASN A 318 -22.04 -20.50 6.93
CA ASN A 318 -21.65 -21.05 8.23
C ASN A 318 -20.14 -20.97 8.55
N GLY A 319 -19.33 -20.47 7.63
CA GLY A 319 -17.90 -20.30 7.82
C GLY A 319 -17.07 -21.60 7.78
N LYS A 320 -17.67 -22.76 7.46
CA LYS A 320 -16.91 -24.01 7.33
C LYS A 320 -15.97 -23.96 6.15
N GLU A 321 -14.74 -24.42 6.35
CA GLU A 321 -13.73 -24.54 5.30
C GLU A 321 -14.17 -25.55 4.26
N LEU A 322 -14.12 -25.16 2.99
CA LEU A 322 -14.42 -26.01 1.84
C LEU A 322 -13.16 -26.52 1.17
N TRP A 323 -12.19 -25.60 0.98
CA TRP A 323 -10.88 -25.93 0.44
C TRP A 323 -9.86 -24.82 0.74
N LYS A 324 -8.58 -25.18 0.67
CA LYS A 324 -7.43 -24.28 0.69
C LYS A 324 -6.59 -24.50 -0.55
N TRP A 325 -5.96 -23.42 -1.01
CA TRP A 325 -4.95 -23.47 -2.06
C TRP A 325 -3.65 -22.83 -1.58
N THR A 326 -2.54 -23.55 -1.75
CA THR A 326 -1.19 -23.10 -1.44
C THR A 326 -0.31 -23.41 -2.66
N GLY A 327 -0.16 -22.48 -3.57
CA GLY A 327 0.50 -22.75 -4.86
C GLY A 327 1.70 -21.87 -5.17
N GLY A 328 2.07 -21.00 -4.26
CA GLY A 328 3.21 -20.11 -4.39
C GLY A 328 4.49 -20.63 -3.71
N LEU A 329 5.57 -19.83 -3.77
CA LEU A 329 6.73 -20.03 -2.93
C LEU A 329 6.36 -19.84 -1.45
N THR A 330 7.06 -20.54 -0.57
CA THR A 330 6.82 -20.53 0.89
C THR A 330 7.25 -19.23 1.59
N ARG A 331 7.52 -18.16 0.83
CA ARG A 331 7.88 -16.85 1.37
C ARG A 331 6.66 -15.98 1.54
N MET A 332 6.53 -15.30 2.66
CA MET A 332 5.37 -14.49 3.02
C MET A 332 5.01 -13.43 1.97
N HIS A 333 5.99 -12.75 1.38
CA HIS A 333 5.75 -11.74 0.35
C HIS A 333 5.26 -12.30 -1.01
N PHE A 334 5.17 -13.60 -1.17
CA PHE A 334 4.55 -14.27 -2.32
C PHE A 334 3.12 -14.76 -2.04
N SER A 335 2.55 -14.32 -0.95
CA SER A 335 1.20 -14.69 -0.52
C SER A 335 0.11 -14.10 -1.42
N PRO A 336 -1.04 -14.78 -1.59
CA PRO A 336 -2.21 -14.22 -2.23
C PRO A 336 -2.95 -13.16 -1.38
N ALA A 337 -2.40 -12.76 -0.24
CA ALA A 337 -3.02 -11.80 0.68
C ALA A 337 -3.26 -10.40 0.09
N ALA A 338 -2.41 -9.97 -0.83
CA ALA A 338 -2.52 -8.66 -1.47
C ALA A 338 -3.47 -8.65 -2.68
N VAL A 339 -3.98 -9.80 -3.10
CA VAL A 339 -4.79 -9.94 -4.32
C VAL A 339 -6.28 -9.91 -4.03
N TRP A 340 -7.02 -9.23 -4.88
CA TRP A 340 -8.49 -9.34 -4.89
C TRP A 340 -8.88 -10.43 -5.89
N PRO A 341 -9.24 -11.62 -5.41
CA PRO A 341 -9.60 -12.72 -6.30
C PRO A 341 -10.86 -12.38 -7.10
N VAL A 342 -10.93 -12.86 -8.33
CA VAL A 342 -12.12 -12.75 -9.19
C VAL A 342 -12.53 -14.14 -9.68
N ALA A 343 -13.80 -14.31 -10.07
CA ALA A 343 -14.29 -15.61 -10.55
C ALA A 343 -15.08 -15.50 -11.86
N ALA A 344 -14.78 -16.44 -12.75
CA ALA A 344 -15.51 -16.63 -14.00
C ALA A 344 -15.41 -18.09 -14.44
N HIS A 345 -16.42 -18.60 -15.14
CA HIS A 345 -16.42 -19.92 -15.77
C HIS A 345 -15.97 -21.07 -14.85
N GLY A 346 -16.46 -21.07 -13.59
CA GLY A 346 -16.15 -22.10 -12.59
C GLY A 346 -14.71 -22.09 -12.07
N LYS A 347 -13.97 -21.01 -12.32
CA LYS A 347 -12.59 -20.81 -11.87
C LYS A 347 -12.48 -19.55 -11.03
N VAL A 348 -11.53 -19.53 -10.09
CA VAL A 348 -11.06 -18.36 -9.36
C VAL A 348 -9.70 -17.98 -9.94
N PHE A 349 -9.49 -16.69 -10.17
CA PHE A 349 -8.24 -16.15 -10.69
C PHE A 349 -7.58 -15.28 -9.63
N ILE A 350 -6.29 -15.49 -9.47
CA ILE A 350 -5.41 -14.67 -8.63
C ILE A 350 -4.13 -14.33 -9.38
N THR A 351 -3.51 -13.25 -8.98
CA THR A 351 -2.11 -12.94 -9.31
C THR A 351 -1.29 -13.02 -8.03
N ASP A 352 0.02 -13.19 -8.15
CA ASP A 352 0.91 -13.19 -7.00
C ASP A 352 2.22 -12.45 -7.30
N PRO A 353 3.00 -12.08 -6.27
CA PRO A 353 4.26 -11.37 -6.45
C PRO A 353 5.32 -12.13 -7.26
N GLN A 354 5.13 -13.40 -7.57
CA GLN A 354 5.96 -14.13 -8.55
C GLN A 354 5.70 -13.72 -10.00
N ARG A 355 4.74 -12.80 -10.22
CA ARG A 355 4.30 -12.33 -11.55
C ARG A 355 3.53 -13.39 -12.34
N ALA A 356 2.90 -14.31 -11.63
CA ALA A 356 2.08 -15.35 -12.21
C ALA A 356 0.59 -15.03 -12.07
N MET A 357 -0.18 -15.39 -13.09
CA MET A 357 -1.63 -15.55 -12.97
C MET A 357 -1.96 -17.03 -12.79
N THR A 358 -2.82 -17.32 -11.83
CA THR A 358 -3.25 -18.69 -11.54
C THR A 358 -4.77 -18.80 -11.63
N ALA A 359 -5.26 -19.78 -12.36
CA ALA A 359 -6.65 -20.20 -12.36
C ALA A 359 -6.80 -21.43 -11.47
N ILE A 360 -7.75 -21.36 -10.54
CA ILE A 360 -8.03 -22.37 -9.53
C ILE A 360 -9.48 -22.82 -9.70
N SER A 361 -9.75 -24.10 -9.66
CA SER A 361 -11.12 -24.63 -9.72
C SER A 361 -11.95 -24.11 -8.55
N LEU A 362 -13.03 -23.40 -8.82
CA LEU A 362 -13.95 -22.88 -7.81
C LEU A 362 -14.56 -24.01 -6.98
N LYS A 363 -14.75 -25.19 -7.57
CA LYS A 363 -15.33 -26.36 -6.90
C LYS A 363 -14.35 -27.05 -5.97
N THR A 364 -13.09 -27.23 -6.39
CA THR A 364 -12.16 -28.15 -5.71
C THR A 364 -10.93 -27.47 -5.09
N GLY A 365 -10.65 -26.20 -5.39
CA GLY A 365 -9.44 -25.53 -4.98
C GLY A 365 -8.16 -25.99 -5.69
N LYS A 366 -8.24 -26.88 -6.68
CA LYS A 366 -7.07 -27.35 -7.43
C LYS A 366 -6.69 -26.36 -8.52
N THR A 367 -5.39 -26.18 -8.74
CA THR A 367 -4.87 -25.40 -9.86
C THR A 367 -5.34 -26.02 -11.19
N VAL A 368 -5.94 -25.18 -12.04
CA VAL A 368 -6.32 -25.55 -13.42
C VAL A 368 -5.16 -25.22 -14.35
N TRP A 369 -4.63 -24.00 -14.26
CA TRP A 369 -3.43 -23.58 -14.95
C TRP A 369 -2.73 -22.45 -14.18
N ARG A 370 -1.45 -22.23 -14.49
CA ARG A 370 -0.63 -21.13 -13.99
C ARG A 370 0.28 -20.64 -15.11
N THR A 371 0.34 -19.33 -15.32
CA THR A 371 1.14 -18.72 -16.38
C THR A 371 1.93 -17.51 -15.87
N PHE A 372 3.12 -17.32 -16.45
CA PHE A 372 3.99 -16.17 -16.24
C PHE A 372 4.04 -15.26 -17.47
N GLN A 373 3.30 -15.57 -18.51
CA GLN A 373 3.40 -14.96 -19.82
C GLN A 373 3.29 -13.43 -19.80
N SER A 374 2.41 -12.89 -18.98
CA SER A 374 2.15 -11.44 -18.94
C SER A 374 2.79 -10.73 -17.76
N MET A 375 3.60 -11.42 -16.95
CA MET A 375 4.29 -10.82 -15.80
C MET A 375 3.37 -9.97 -14.91
N VAL A 376 2.14 -10.41 -14.74
CA VAL A 376 1.07 -9.70 -14.01
C VAL A 376 1.30 -9.68 -12.50
N ARG A 377 0.83 -8.64 -11.85
CA ARG A 377 0.97 -8.50 -10.39
C ARG A 377 -0.22 -7.75 -9.77
N GLU A 378 -0.61 -8.18 -8.59
CA GLU A 378 -1.53 -7.53 -7.67
C GLU A 378 -2.97 -7.39 -8.18
N THR A 379 -3.30 -6.32 -8.89
CA THR A 379 -4.68 -5.97 -9.21
C THR A 379 -5.18 -6.71 -10.43
N ILE A 380 -6.34 -7.32 -10.32
CA ILE A 380 -7.07 -7.94 -11.42
C ILE A 380 -8.53 -7.48 -11.44
N GLY A 381 -9.10 -7.36 -12.62
CA GLY A 381 -10.50 -7.05 -12.84
C GLY A 381 -11.09 -7.91 -13.95
N LEU A 382 -12.40 -8.10 -13.93
CA LEU A 382 -13.13 -8.82 -14.98
C LEU A 382 -13.90 -7.85 -15.87
N SER A 383 -14.00 -8.19 -17.16
CA SER A 383 -14.99 -7.57 -18.04
C SER A 383 -16.42 -7.88 -17.60
N ALA A 384 -17.37 -7.04 -17.98
CA ALA A 384 -18.78 -7.23 -17.62
C ALA A 384 -19.36 -8.57 -18.09
N ASN A 385 -18.90 -9.08 -19.23
CA ASN A 385 -19.29 -10.40 -19.78
C ASN A 385 -18.49 -11.57 -19.19
N LYS A 386 -17.56 -11.30 -18.26
CA LYS A 386 -16.68 -12.29 -17.62
C LYS A 386 -15.77 -13.10 -18.58
N ASN A 387 -15.55 -12.63 -19.79
CA ASN A 387 -14.72 -13.32 -20.79
C ASN A 387 -13.29 -12.82 -20.83
N GLN A 388 -12.97 -11.74 -20.12
CA GLN A 388 -11.64 -11.11 -20.13
C GLN A 388 -11.22 -10.74 -18.71
N ILE A 389 -9.91 -10.92 -18.43
CA ILE A 389 -9.26 -10.45 -17.22
C ILE A 389 -8.30 -9.31 -17.60
N TYR A 390 -8.43 -8.21 -16.90
CA TYR A 390 -7.48 -7.10 -16.94
C TYR A 390 -6.55 -7.17 -15.74
N SER A 391 -5.27 -6.99 -15.97
CA SER A 391 -4.28 -6.98 -14.89
C SER A 391 -3.16 -5.99 -15.16
N LYS A 392 -2.63 -5.40 -14.09
CA LYS A 392 -1.43 -4.57 -14.14
C LYS A 392 -0.19 -5.47 -14.21
N THR A 393 0.81 -5.03 -14.98
CA THR A 393 2.14 -5.67 -15.03
C THR A 393 3.14 -4.89 -14.18
N MET A 394 4.35 -5.45 -13.98
CA MET A 394 5.47 -4.76 -13.35
C MET A 394 6.10 -3.67 -14.24
N ASN A 395 5.76 -3.63 -15.53
CA ASN A 395 6.31 -2.70 -16.51
C ASN A 395 5.30 -1.60 -16.88
N ASP A 396 4.46 -1.19 -15.93
CA ASP A 396 3.47 -0.12 -16.04
C ASP A 396 2.46 -0.26 -17.19
N SER A 397 2.25 -1.51 -17.63
CA SER A 397 1.28 -1.85 -18.65
C SER A 397 0.03 -2.48 -18.02
N VAL A 398 -1.10 -2.32 -18.69
CA VAL A 398 -2.31 -3.09 -18.41
C VAL A 398 -2.49 -4.11 -19.52
N VAL A 399 -2.63 -5.37 -19.15
CA VAL A 399 -2.86 -6.47 -20.09
C VAL A 399 -4.28 -6.98 -19.98
N CYS A 400 -4.81 -7.43 -21.12
CA CYS A 400 -6.10 -8.10 -21.23
C CYS A 400 -5.88 -9.56 -21.66
N LEU A 401 -6.34 -10.49 -20.86
CA LEU A 401 -6.27 -11.93 -21.14
C LEU A 401 -7.67 -12.46 -21.43
N SER A 402 -7.81 -13.18 -22.54
CA SER A 402 -9.06 -13.86 -22.89
C SER A 402 -9.23 -15.14 -22.06
N LEU A 403 -10.40 -15.31 -21.42
CA LEU A 403 -10.72 -16.48 -20.63
C LEU A 403 -11.38 -17.62 -21.42
N ILE A 404 -11.74 -17.35 -22.67
CA ILE A 404 -12.36 -18.36 -23.57
C ILE A 404 -11.34 -19.03 -24.50
N HIS A 405 -10.08 -18.52 -24.54
CA HIS A 405 -9.00 -19.08 -25.35
C HIS A 405 -7.84 -19.65 -24.50
N ILE A 406 -8.02 -19.75 -23.20
CA ILE A 406 -7.02 -20.27 -22.24
C ILE A 406 -7.53 -21.58 -21.63
#